data_1450dd32a32356a56c9811dd98293255
#
_entry.id   1450dd32a32356a56c9811dd98293255
#
_cell.length_a   1.000
_cell.length_b   1.000
_cell.length_c   1.000
_cell.angle_alpha   90.00
_cell.angle_beta   90.00
_cell.angle_gamma   90.00
#
_symmetry.space_group_name_H-M   'P 1'
#
loop_
_entity.id
_entity.type
_entity.pdbx_description
1 polymer ?
#
loop_
_entity_poly.entity_id
_entity_poly.type
_entity_poly.pdbx_seq_one_letter_code
_entity_poly.pdbx_strand_id
1 'polypeptide(L)'
;NSIDKPTAIQTDLFNQSEYSQSPDKKLNFINSDSSYQFIDNIEELKFFSEKLMKQSLVSFDTETESLNSLETKLVGISFSWQKNNGYFISFNNDDKKNSEFIELLKPFFESSEIEKVGHNLKFDIKVLFKYGINVSAPIYDTMIAHYIINPDMRHNLDSLSESYLNHSPISIEDLIGKKGKNQKNIRDISIQEITKYSVQDPDMCLQLKGIFDKEIKDNNLSKIFSEIELPIIEVLSGMEKEGIKIDEKYLKSLEKDFKNELIALENKIFKESGEDFNLNSPKQLGEILFNKLKLVSNPKKTKTGQFSTSEEVLSALAKDHQIITNILEWRSLDKLLNTYVKALPNEINSDTGRIHTKFNQAVTSTGRLSSNNPNLQNIPIRTENGQKIRKAFTPRNKDFILMCADYSQIELRIIASLSGDVNMIDAFNKDEDIHTSTASRIFNVPHNKVSREQRSNAKTVNFGIIYGVSAFGLSQQTNLNRKESKILIDNYYENYPTLKEYMSKQIDFARENGSVETLMGRRRYLTNINSQNGMIRSA
;
A
#
# COMPACT_ATOMS: atom_id res chain seq x y z
N ASN A 1 1.72 -5.59 -55.10
CA ASN A 1 2.38 -6.39 -54.06
C ASN A 1 2.75 -5.47 -52.90
N SER A 2 1.76 -5.18 -52.08
CA SER A 2 1.85 -4.41 -50.83
C SER A 2 2.11 -5.40 -49.69
N ILE A 3 3.23 -5.21 -49.00
CA ILE A 3 3.55 -5.93 -47.77
C ILE A 3 3.03 -5.08 -46.61
N ASP A 4 1.99 -5.56 -45.97
CA ASP A 4 1.44 -4.99 -44.75
C ASP A 4 2.44 -5.12 -43.59
N LYS A 5 2.74 -3.97 -42.97
CA LYS A 5 3.47 -3.92 -41.69
C LYS A 5 2.51 -4.24 -40.55
N PRO A 6 2.85 -5.13 -39.62
CA PRO A 6 1.99 -5.37 -38.48
C PRO A 6 2.04 -4.17 -37.51
N THR A 7 0.87 -3.65 -37.23
CA THR A 7 0.62 -2.64 -36.18
C THR A 7 0.90 -3.26 -34.82
N ALA A 8 1.81 -2.67 -34.07
CA ALA A 8 2.11 -3.07 -32.70
C ALA A 8 0.88 -2.76 -31.82
N ILE A 9 0.20 -3.80 -31.39
CA ILE A 9 -0.84 -3.73 -30.35
C ILE A 9 -0.12 -3.63 -29.03
N GLN A 10 -0.28 -2.48 -28.39
CA GLN A 10 0.19 -2.22 -27.04
C GLN A 10 -0.78 -2.90 -26.08
N THR A 11 -0.41 -4.07 -25.58
CA THR A 11 -1.11 -4.77 -24.52
C THR A 11 -0.87 -4.03 -23.22
N ASP A 12 -1.96 -3.68 -22.53
CA ASP A 12 -1.96 -3.21 -21.16
C ASP A 12 -1.19 -4.18 -20.26
N LEU A 13 -0.32 -3.64 -19.41
CA LEU A 13 0.56 -4.39 -18.51
C LEU A 13 -0.18 -5.22 -17.44
N PHE A 14 -1.51 -5.27 -17.49
CA PHE A 14 -2.38 -5.93 -16.51
C PHE A 14 -3.32 -6.99 -17.10
N ASN A 15 -3.12 -7.43 -18.34
CA ASN A 15 -3.94 -8.48 -18.93
C ASN A 15 -3.16 -9.78 -19.16
N GLN A 16 -3.53 -10.76 -18.35
CA GLN A 16 -3.70 -12.19 -18.63
C GLN A 16 -2.50 -12.99 -19.07
N SER A 17 -2.03 -13.83 -18.15
CA SER A 17 -1.64 -15.19 -18.53
C SER A 17 -2.94 -15.95 -18.82
N GLU A 18 -3.16 -16.30 -20.08
CA GLU A 18 -4.21 -17.22 -20.51
C GLU A 18 -3.93 -18.62 -19.94
N TYR A 19 -4.59 -18.93 -18.82
CA TYR A 19 -4.94 -20.32 -18.55
C TYR A 19 -6.15 -20.64 -19.41
N SER A 20 -5.96 -21.52 -20.41
CA SER A 20 -7.02 -22.09 -21.22
C SER A 20 -8.05 -22.77 -20.32
N GLN A 21 -9.16 -22.09 -20.06
CA GLN A 21 -10.32 -22.67 -19.42
C GLN A 21 -11.13 -23.43 -20.46
N SER A 22 -11.26 -24.73 -20.25
CA SER A 22 -12.40 -25.49 -20.76
C SER A 22 -13.67 -24.91 -20.13
N PRO A 23 -14.80 -24.83 -20.85
CA PRO A 23 -16.04 -24.31 -20.31
C PRO A 23 -16.74 -25.37 -19.46
N ASP A 24 -16.16 -25.73 -18.32
CA ASP A 24 -16.86 -26.52 -17.32
C ASP A 24 -17.71 -25.59 -16.44
N LYS A 25 -18.98 -25.99 -16.31
CA LYS A 25 -20.03 -25.29 -15.58
C LYS A 25 -19.52 -24.76 -14.24
N LYS A 26 -19.55 -23.43 -14.07
CA LYS A 26 -19.42 -22.78 -12.75
C LYS A 26 -20.45 -23.40 -11.79
N LEU A 27 -19.98 -24.13 -10.79
CA LEU A 27 -20.83 -24.68 -9.75
C LEU A 27 -21.22 -23.54 -8.81
N ASN A 28 -22.49 -23.17 -8.80
CA ASN A 28 -23.03 -22.33 -7.73
C ASN A 28 -23.02 -23.12 -6.43
N PHE A 29 -22.43 -22.59 -5.37
CA PHE A 29 -22.21 -23.26 -4.07
C PHE A 29 -23.49 -23.56 -3.26
N ILE A 30 -24.62 -23.17 -3.76
CA ILE A 30 -25.90 -23.63 -3.22
C ILE A 30 -26.12 -25.03 -3.76
N ASN A 31 -25.29 -25.95 -3.33
CA ASN A 31 -25.64 -27.37 -3.40
C ASN A 31 -26.79 -27.60 -2.41
N SER A 32 -27.67 -28.51 -2.76
CA SER A 32 -28.76 -29.02 -1.89
C SER A 32 -28.31 -29.48 -0.50
N ASP A 33 -27.02 -29.50 -0.22
CA ASP A 33 -26.38 -30.03 0.98
C ASP A 33 -25.81 -28.97 1.94
N SER A 34 -25.90 -27.63 1.63
CA SER A 34 -25.44 -26.62 2.58
C SER A 34 -26.51 -26.27 3.60
N SER A 35 -26.15 -26.36 4.89
CA SER A 35 -27.01 -26.02 6.03
C SER A 35 -26.60 -24.66 6.60
N TYR A 36 -27.21 -23.58 6.09
CA TYR A 36 -27.02 -22.22 6.61
C TYR A 36 -28.22 -21.86 7.49
N GLN A 37 -27.95 -21.51 8.74
CA GLN A 37 -28.97 -21.29 9.77
C GLN A 37 -28.96 -19.81 10.19
N PHE A 38 -30.17 -19.30 10.40
CA PHE A 38 -30.38 -17.95 10.93
C PHE A 38 -30.75 -18.01 12.40
N ILE A 39 -30.15 -17.10 13.20
CA ILE A 39 -30.39 -16.98 14.65
C ILE A 39 -30.82 -15.55 14.93
N ASP A 40 -32.02 -15.37 15.49
CA ASP A 40 -32.56 -14.05 15.82
C ASP A 40 -33.13 -13.93 17.22
N ASN A 41 -33.10 -15.00 17.99
CA ASN A 41 -33.64 -14.99 19.37
C ASN A 41 -32.57 -15.42 20.39
N ILE A 42 -32.79 -15.01 21.64
CA ILE A 42 -31.82 -15.15 22.72
C ILE A 42 -31.59 -16.61 23.14
N GLU A 43 -32.62 -17.45 23.07
CA GLU A 43 -32.52 -18.84 23.51
C GLU A 43 -31.70 -19.68 22.50
N GLU A 44 -31.94 -19.45 21.21
CA GLU A 44 -31.13 -20.09 20.17
C GLU A 44 -29.67 -19.60 20.22
N LEU A 45 -29.46 -18.28 20.50
CA LEU A 45 -28.12 -17.73 20.61
C LEU A 45 -27.35 -18.28 21.82
N LYS A 46 -28.00 -18.50 22.97
CA LYS A 46 -27.37 -19.16 24.11
C LYS A 46 -26.90 -20.56 23.75
N PHE A 47 -27.77 -21.36 23.12
CA PHE A 47 -27.41 -22.69 22.67
C PHE A 47 -26.30 -22.70 21.63
N PHE A 48 -26.34 -21.73 20.70
CA PHE A 48 -25.28 -21.52 19.72
C PHE A 48 -23.96 -21.16 20.39
N SER A 49 -23.96 -20.22 21.34
CA SER A 49 -22.77 -19.77 22.07
C SER A 49 -22.11 -20.94 22.82
N GLU A 50 -22.89 -21.83 23.44
CA GLU A 50 -22.37 -23.05 24.08
C GLU A 50 -21.69 -24.01 23.10
N LYS A 51 -22.21 -24.12 21.86
CA LYS A 51 -21.57 -24.90 20.79
C LYS A 51 -20.32 -24.21 20.27
N LEU A 52 -20.38 -22.90 20.08
CA LEU A 52 -19.29 -22.07 19.61
C LEU A 52 -18.06 -22.20 20.53
N MET A 53 -18.29 -22.14 21.84
CA MET A 53 -17.22 -22.26 22.84
C MET A 53 -16.57 -23.66 22.95
N LYS A 54 -17.14 -24.67 22.31
CA LYS A 54 -16.58 -26.04 22.25
C LYS A 54 -15.69 -26.25 21.02
N GLN A 55 -15.62 -25.28 20.13
CA GLN A 55 -14.80 -25.38 18.93
C GLN A 55 -13.34 -25.01 19.23
N SER A 56 -12.40 -25.58 18.52
CA SER A 56 -10.98 -25.20 18.56
C SER A 56 -10.65 -24.15 17.49
N LEU A 57 -11.49 -24.05 16.45
CA LEU A 57 -11.33 -23.16 15.32
C LEU A 57 -12.70 -22.76 14.78
N VAL A 58 -12.89 -21.46 14.53
CA VAL A 58 -14.11 -20.91 13.95
C VAL A 58 -13.77 -19.79 12.98
N SER A 59 -14.33 -19.86 11.81
CA SER A 59 -14.32 -18.76 10.84
C SER A 59 -15.50 -17.84 11.09
N PHE A 60 -15.28 -16.52 10.96
CA PHE A 60 -16.33 -15.51 11.11
C PHE A 60 -16.13 -14.35 10.15
N ASP A 61 -17.23 -13.61 9.89
CA ASP A 61 -17.24 -12.37 9.13
C ASP A 61 -18.29 -11.41 9.72
N THR A 62 -18.09 -10.09 9.57
CA THR A 62 -19.02 -9.06 10.05
C THR A 62 -19.69 -8.32 8.89
N GLU A 63 -21.02 -8.30 8.89
CA GLU A 63 -21.81 -7.51 7.96
C GLU A 63 -22.09 -6.12 8.53
N THR A 64 -21.88 -5.09 7.72
CA THR A 64 -21.95 -3.70 8.16
C THR A 64 -22.67 -2.80 7.15
N GLU A 65 -23.20 -1.65 7.62
CA GLU A 65 -23.87 -0.68 6.76
C GLU A 65 -22.92 0.05 5.79
N SER A 66 -21.62 0.13 6.11
CA SER A 66 -20.63 0.86 5.31
C SER A 66 -19.22 0.30 5.51
N LEU A 67 -18.29 0.67 4.62
CA LEU A 67 -16.89 0.28 4.67
C LEU A 67 -16.01 1.12 5.62
N ASN A 68 -16.60 2.09 6.34
CA ASN A 68 -15.89 2.82 7.38
C ASN A 68 -16.04 2.11 8.72
N SER A 69 -15.09 1.27 9.07
CA SER A 69 -15.13 0.42 10.28
C SER A 69 -15.26 1.19 11.61
N LEU A 70 -14.91 2.48 11.62
CA LEU A 70 -15.01 3.31 12.83
C LEU A 70 -16.39 3.94 13.02
N GLU A 71 -17.17 4.11 11.95
CA GLU A 71 -18.47 4.78 11.97
C GLU A 71 -19.63 3.83 11.70
N THR A 72 -19.38 2.75 10.94
CA THR A 72 -20.41 1.81 10.51
C THR A 72 -21.13 1.14 11.65
N LYS A 73 -22.37 0.73 11.41
CA LYS A 73 -23.15 -0.10 12.34
C LYS A 73 -23.08 -1.57 11.91
N LEU A 74 -23.05 -2.44 12.89
CA LEU A 74 -23.11 -3.88 12.70
C LEU A 74 -24.53 -4.28 12.25
N VAL A 75 -24.61 -5.08 11.20
CA VAL A 75 -25.85 -5.65 10.64
C VAL A 75 -25.97 -7.11 11.01
N GLY A 76 -24.86 -7.83 11.04
CA GLY A 76 -24.84 -9.24 11.39
C GLY A 76 -23.42 -9.74 11.61
N ILE A 77 -23.32 -10.94 12.15
CA ILE A 77 -22.09 -11.72 12.24
C ILE A 77 -22.39 -13.13 11.76
N SER A 78 -21.58 -13.61 10.85
CA SER A 78 -21.66 -14.97 10.34
C SER A 78 -20.52 -15.84 10.87
N PHE A 79 -20.78 -17.14 11.01
CA PHE A 79 -19.85 -18.11 11.58
C PHE A 79 -19.87 -19.42 10.81
N SER A 80 -18.71 -20.06 10.67
CA SER A 80 -18.57 -21.42 10.16
C SER A 80 -17.40 -22.14 10.83
N TRP A 81 -17.57 -23.40 11.18
CA TRP A 81 -16.50 -24.30 11.66
C TRP A 81 -16.55 -25.67 10.99
N GLN A 82 -17.44 -25.82 10.02
CA GLN A 82 -17.56 -27.02 9.19
C GLN A 82 -17.95 -26.61 7.77
N LYS A 83 -17.27 -27.19 6.79
CA LYS A 83 -17.56 -26.96 5.37
C LYS A 83 -19.04 -27.12 5.05
N ASN A 84 -19.58 -26.21 4.25
CA ASN A 84 -20.99 -26.15 3.82
C ASN A 84 -21.97 -25.97 4.98
N ASN A 85 -21.53 -25.52 6.14
CA ASN A 85 -22.35 -25.29 7.31
C ASN A 85 -22.01 -23.97 7.96
N GLY A 86 -23.03 -23.24 8.40
CA GLY A 86 -22.76 -21.97 9.10
C GLY A 86 -24.00 -21.29 9.61
N TYR A 87 -23.77 -20.18 10.29
CA TYR A 87 -24.77 -19.48 11.08
C TYR A 87 -24.67 -17.98 10.81
N PHE A 88 -25.81 -17.31 10.72
CA PHE A 88 -25.90 -15.87 10.65
C PHE A 88 -26.71 -15.34 11.83
N ILE A 89 -26.14 -14.37 12.55
CA ILE A 89 -26.76 -13.70 13.68
C ILE A 89 -27.02 -12.25 13.27
N SER A 90 -28.28 -11.84 13.25
CA SER A 90 -28.68 -10.51 12.81
C SER A 90 -28.73 -9.52 13.97
N PHE A 91 -28.21 -8.32 13.72
CA PHE A 91 -28.28 -7.15 14.60
C PHE A 91 -29.26 -6.12 14.02
N ASN A 92 -30.31 -5.82 14.74
CA ASN A 92 -31.37 -4.91 14.32
C ASN A 92 -31.21 -3.52 14.98
N ASN A 93 -32.27 -2.72 15.00
CA ASN A 93 -32.28 -1.40 15.62
C ASN A 93 -32.64 -1.45 17.14
N ASP A 94 -32.70 -2.61 17.76
CA ASP A 94 -32.94 -2.79 19.19
C ASP A 94 -31.61 -2.89 19.94
N ASP A 95 -31.14 -1.75 20.45
CA ASP A 95 -29.85 -1.67 21.15
C ASP A 95 -29.75 -2.58 22.37
N LYS A 96 -30.88 -2.85 23.07
CA LYS A 96 -30.89 -3.74 24.22
C LYS A 96 -30.67 -5.19 23.79
N LYS A 97 -31.39 -5.64 22.79
CA LYS A 97 -31.24 -6.99 22.22
C LYS A 97 -29.82 -7.19 21.66
N ASN A 98 -29.33 -6.19 20.94
CA ASN A 98 -27.96 -6.21 20.40
C ASN A 98 -26.92 -6.32 21.51
N SER A 99 -27.07 -5.59 22.61
CA SER A 99 -26.15 -5.66 23.76
C SER A 99 -26.15 -7.06 24.40
N GLU A 100 -27.32 -7.67 24.56
CA GLU A 100 -27.44 -9.03 25.08
C GLU A 100 -26.77 -10.06 24.14
N PHE A 101 -26.90 -9.88 22.82
CA PHE A 101 -26.24 -10.73 21.82
C PHE A 101 -24.71 -10.58 21.85
N ILE A 102 -24.22 -9.36 21.97
CA ILE A 102 -22.78 -9.06 22.09
C ILE A 102 -22.19 -9.73 23.33
N GLU A 103 -22.84 -9.63 24.48
CA GLU A 103 -22.36 -10.25 25.73
C GLU A 103 -22.26 -11.78 25.64
N LEU A 104 -23.16 -12.44 24.91
CA LEU A 104 -23.11 -13.89 24.67
C LEU A 104 -21.99 -14.30 23.69
N LEU A 105 -21.64 -13.44 22.73
CA LEU A 105 -20.60 -13.72 21.74
C LEU A 105 -19.21 -13.31 22.18
N LYS A 106 -19.12 -12.35 23.09
CA LYS A 106 -17.86 -11.77 23.59
C LYS A 106 -16.87 -12.82 24.10
N PRO A 107 -17.26 -13.85 24.90
CA PRO A 107 -16.34 -14.88 25.37
C PRO A 107 -15.61 -15.63 24.23
N PHE A 108 -16.28 -15.85 23.11
CA PHE A 108 -15.65 -16.46 21.93
C PHE A 108 -14.56 -15.58 21.34
N PHE A 109 -14.87 -14.32 21.08
CA PHE A 109 -13.91 -13.39 20.46
C PHE A 109 -12.69 -13.12 21.35
N GLU A 110 -12.89 -13.08 22.67
CA GLU A 110 -11.84 -12.81 23.65
C GLU A 110 -11.11 -14.09 24.14
N SER A 111 -11.53 -15.27 23.70
CA SER A 111 -10.87 -16.54 24.03
C SER A 111 -9.47 -16.61 23.41
N SER A 112 -8.47 -17.02 24.18
CA SER A 112 -7.14 -17.39 23.70
C SER A 112 -7.01 -18.84 23.24
N GLU A 113 -8.05 -19.66 23.43
CA GLU A 113 -8.04 -21.08 23.13
C GLU A 113 -8.63 -21.41 21.75
N ILE A 114 -9.48 -20.52 21.21
CA ILE A 114 -10.18 -20.75 19.95
C ILE A 114 -9.52 -19.90 18.85
N GLU A 115 -9.09 -20.55 17.77
CA GLU A 115 -8.56 -19.83 16.60
C GLU A 115 -9.69 -19.18 15.80
N LYS A 116 -9.58 -17.87 15.56
CA LYS A 116 -10.53 -17.08 14.76
C LYS A 116 -9.99 -16.94 13.35
N VAL A 117 -10.71 -17.44 12.38
CA VAL A 117 -10.38 -17.38 10.96
C VAL A 117 -11.24 -16.32 10.29
N GLY A 118 -10.71 -15.61 9.31
CA GLY A 118 -11.50 -14.69 8.49
C GLY A 118 -10.70 -14.13 7.32
N HIS A 119 -11.25 -13.13 6.66
CA HIS A 119 -10.63 -12.47 5.52
C HIS A 119 -10.55 -10.97 5.76
N ASN A 120 -9.33 -10.38 5.80
CA ASN A 120 -9.13 -8.97 6.17
C ASN A 120 -9.65 -8.65 7.59
N LEU A 121 -9.35 -9.54 8.54
CA LEU A 121 -9.78 -9.49 9.95
C LEU A 121 -9.55 -8.16 10.64
N LYS A 122 -8.60 -7.36 10.16
CA LYS A 122 -8.38 -6.01 10.68
C LYS A 122 -9.63 -5.13 10.61
N PHE A 123 -10.48 -5.30 9.60
CA PHE A 123 -11.76 -4.61 9.49
C PHE A 123 -12.72 -5.05 10.60
N ASP A 124 -12.91 -6.36 10.75
CA ASP A 124 -13.83 -6.96 11.72
C ASP A 124 -13.42 -6.68 13.16
N ILE A 125 -12.14 -6.78 13.47
CA ILE A 125 -11.57 -6.42 14.78
C ILE A 125 -11.92 -4.97 15.16
N LYS A 126 -11.86 -4.03 14.21
CA LYS A 126 -12.23 -2.62 14.48
C LYS A 126 -13.73 -2.43 14.62
N VAL A 127 -14.54 -3.13 13.84
CA VAL A 127 -16.01 -3.11 13.99
C VAL A 127 -16.40 -3.63 15.36
N LEU A 128 -15.91 -4.81 15.75
CA LEU A 128 -16.21 -5.45 17.03
C LEU A 128 -15.73 -4.64 18.24
N PHE A 129 -14.61 -3.94 18.10
CA PHE A 129 -14.10 -3.05 19.15
C PHE A 129 -15.09 -1.95 19.55
N LYS A 130 -15.89 -1.42 18.61
CA LYS A 130 -16.95 -0.42 18.92
C LYS A 130 -18.01 -0.98 19.85
N TYR A 131 -18.20 -2.28 19.88
CA TYR A 131 -19.16 -2.99 20.72
C TYR A 131 -18.52 -3.55 22.00
N GLY A 132 -17.29 -3.11 22.33
CA GLY A 132 -16.58 -3.53 23.53
C GLY A 132 -16.00 -4.94 23.49
N ILE A 133 -15.82 -5.50 22.29
CA ILE A 133 -15.17 -6.79 22.08
C ILE A 133 -13.70 -6.57 21.68
N ASN A 134 -12.78 -7.18 22.43
CA ASN A 134 -11.37 -7.23 22.07
C ASN A 134 -11.03 -8.61 21.53
N VAL A 135 -10.93 -8.72 20.22
CA VAL A 135 -10.59 -10.01 19.58
C VAL A 135 -9.18 -10.42 19.96
N SER A 136 -9.05 -11.58 20.61
CA SER A 136 -7.76 -12.13 21.06
C SER A 136 -7.19 -13.15 20.08
N ALA A 137 -5.86 -13.24 20.00
CA ALA A 137 -5.20 -14.35 19.31
C ALA A 137 -5.55 -15.70 19.97
N PRO A 138 -5.46 -16.83 19.24
CA PRO A 138 -4.95 -16.95 17.88
C PRO A 138 -5.95 -16.49 16.81
N ILE A 139 -5.43 -15.83 15.78
CA ILE A 139 -6.17 -15.39 14.59
C ILE A 139 -5.50 -15.93 13.33
N TYR A 140 -6.28 -16.11 12.27
CA TYR A 140 -5.82 -16.51 10.95
C TYR A 140 -6.52 -15.69 9.87
N ASP A 141 -5.77 -14.91 9.11
CA ASP A 141 -6.30 -14.06 8.04
C ASP A 141 -5.96 -14.66 6.66
N THR A 142 -6.97 -15.08 5.91
CA THR A 142 -6.81 -15.72 4.59
C THR A 142 -6.29 -14.76 3.53
N MET A 143 -6.58 -13.45 3.63
CA MET A 143 -6.00 -12.43 2.75
C MET A 143 -4.48 -12.34 2.95
N ILE A 144 -4.03 -12.30 4.19
CA ILE A 144 -2.62 -12.23 4.55
C ILE A 144 -1.90 -13.55 4.24
N ALA A 145 -2.54 -14.69 4.47
CA ALA A 145 -2.02 -16.00 4.10
C ALA A 145 -1.72 -16.06 2.59
N HIS A 146 -2.68 -15.70 1.75
CA HIS A 146 -2.48 -15.69 0.30
C HIS A 146 -1.46 -14.62 -0.14
N TYR A 147 -1.43 -13.46 0.52
CA TYR A 147 -0.45 -12.42 0.22
C TYR A 147 1.00 -12.88 0.37
N ILE A 148 1.33 -13.64 1.40
CA ILE A 148 2.71 -14.15 1.57
C ILE A 148 3.03 -15.30 0.61
N ILE A 149 2.01 -16.06 0.15
CA ILE A 149 2.17 -17.14 -0.84
C ILE A 149 2.40 -16.55 -2.23
N ASN A 150 1.56 -15.59 -2.66
CA ASN A 150 1.55 -15.01 -4.00
C ASN A 150 1.38 -13.47 -3.96
N PRO A 151 2.42 -12.71 -3.58
CA PRO A 151 2.29 -11.27 -3.30
C PRO A 151 1.88 -10.39 -4.49
N ASP A 152 2.02 -10.88 -5.72
CA ASP A 152 1.70 -10.13 -6.94
C ASP A 152 0.27 -10.39 -7.46
N MET A 153 -0.51 -11.25 -6.80
CA MET A 153 -1.88 -11.58 -7.20
C MET A 153 -2.93 -10.71 -6.47
N ARG A 154 -4.19 -10.86 -6.87
CA ARG A 154 -5.32 -10.29 -6.14
C ARG A 154 -5.64 -11.15 -4.93
N HIS A 155 -5.95 -10.49 -3.80
CA HIS A 155 -6.18 -11.17 -2.52
C HIS A 155 -7.61 -11.04 -2.01
N ASN A 156 -8.56 -10.49 -2.79
CA ASN A 156 -9.96 -10.42 -2.41
C ASN A 156 -10.61 -11.81 -2.41
N LEU A 157 -11.52 -12.04 -1.50
CA LEU A 157 -12.13 -13.35 -1.23
C LEU A 157 -12.78 -13.97 -2.46
N ASP A 158 -13.48 -13.17 -3.27
CA ASP A 158 -14.12 -13.64 -4.51
C ASP A 158 -13.11 -14.28 -5.48
N SER A 159 -12.00 -13.56 -5.75
CA SER A 159 -10.94 -14.07 -6.63
C SER A 159 -10.25 -15.30 -6.08
N LEU A 160 -10.09 -15.39 -4.75
CA LEU A 160 -9.52 -16.57 -4.10
C LEU A 160 -10.47 -17.76 -4.16
N SER A 161 -11.74 -17.52 -3.95
CA SER A 161 -12.79 -18.53 -4.08
C SER A 161 -12.87 -19.10 -5.49
N GLU A 162 -12.84 -18.24 -6.49
CA GLU A 162 -12.84 -18.65 -7.90
C GLU A 162 -11.59 -19.47 -8.24
N SER A 163 -10.42 -19.04 -7.77
CA SER A 163 -9.13 -19.65 -8.14
C SER A 163 -8.85 -20.96 -7.40
N TYR A 164 -9.18 -21.03 -6.12
CA TYR A 164 -8.79 -22.16 -5.26
C TYR A 164 -9.94 -23.14 -4.95
N LEU A 165 -11.18 -22.64 -4.91
CA LEU A 165 -12.34 -23.45 -4.58
C LEU A 165 -13.22 -23.76 -5.80
N ASN A 166 -12.91 -23.18 -6.97
CA ASN A 166 -13.73 -23.24 -8.20
C ASN A 166 -15.18 -22.80 -7.94
N HIS A 167 -15.35 -21.78 -7.09
CA HIS A 167 -16.61 -21.26 -6.62
C HIS A 167 -16.74 -19.77 -6.94
N SER A 168 -17.86 -19.36 -7.51
CA SER A 168 -18.24 -17.94 -7.73
C SER A 168 -19.20 -17.53 -6.61
N PRO A 169 -18.76 -16.70 -5.64
CA PRO A 169 -19.63 -16.26 -4.56
C PRO A 169 -20.72 -15.30 -5.05
N ILE A 170 -21.79 -15.18 -4.25
CA ILE A 170 -22.80 -14.13 -4.43
C ILE A 170 -22.13 -12.80 -4.14
N SER A 171 -22.11 -11.88 -5.10
CA SER A 171 -21.50 -10.57 -4.88
C SER A 171 -22.45 -9.63 -4.13
N ILE A 172 -21.89 -8.64 -3.43
CA ILE A 172 -22.68 -7.58 -2.79
C ILE A 172 -23.53 -6.81 -3.83
N GLU A 173 -23.05 -6.65 -5.07
CA GLU A 173 -23.79 -6.00 -6.14
C GLU A 173 -25.01 -6.82 -6.61
N ASP A 174 -24.94 -8.13 -6.55
CA ASP A 174 -26.07 -9.02 -6.84
C ASP A 174 -27.13 -8.90 -5.74
N LEU A 175 -26.72 -8.65 -4.50
CA LEU A 175 -27.61 -8.57 -3.34
C LEU A 175 -28.32 -7.20 -3.25
N ILE A 176 -27.56 -6.10 -3.28
CA ILE A 176 -28.09 -4.73 -3.05
C ILE A 176 -28.12 -3.86 -4.31
N GLY A 177 -27.63 -4.36 -5.43
CA GLY A 177 -27.53 -3.61 -6.68
C GLY A 177 -26.24 -2.79 -6.82
N LYS A 178 -25.95 -2.34 -8.03
CA LYS A 178 -24.75 -1.55 -8.34
C LYS A 178 -24.77 -0.20 -7.61
N LYS A 179 -23.55 0.29 -7.27
CA LYS A 179 -23.36 1.57 -6.59
C LYS A 179 -24.04 2.70 -7.35
N GLY A 180 -24.97 3.41 -6.69
CA GLY A 180 -25.74 4.51 -7.26
C GLY A 180 -26.99 4.83 -6.44
N LYS A 181 -27.83 5.71 -6.99
CA LYS A 181 -29.07 6.17 -6.32
C LYS A 181 -30.09 5.06 -6.03
N ASN A 182 -30.03 3.97 -6.77
CA ASN A 182 -30.96 2.83 -6.64
C ASN A 182 -30.36 1.66 -5.83
N GLN A 183 -29.19 1.81 -5.23
CA GLN A 183 -28.60 0.80 -4.38
C GLN A 183 -29.44 0.66 -3.11
N LYS A 184 -29.87 -0.58 -2.80
CA LYS A 184 -30.64 -0.88 -1.59
C LYS A 184 -29.73 -0.82 -0.34
N ASN A 185 -30.34 -0.62 0.82
CA ASN A 185 -29.62 -0.86 2.07
C ASN A 185 -29.57 -2.37 2.34
N ILE A 186 -28.46 -2.86 2.88
CA ILE A 186 -28.30 -4.26 3.24
C ILE A 186 -29.36 -4.71 4.27
N ARG A 187 -29.86 -3.80 5.11
CA ARG A 187 -30.94 -4.04 6.06
C ARG A 187 -32.32 -4.29 5.42
N ASP A 188 -32.50 -3.89 4.14
CA ASP A 188 -33.75 -4.08 3.41
C ASP A 188 -33.82 -5.42 2.68
N ILE A 189 -32.74 -6.23 2.77
CA ILE A 189 -32.65 -7.54 2.13
C ILE A 189 -33.36 -8.60 2.97
N SER A 190 -33.97 -9.57 2.31
CA SER A 190 -34.66 -10.66 3.01
C SER A 190 -33.68 -11.50 3.86
N ILE A 191 -34.15 -12.01 5.01
CA ILE A 191 -33.33 -12.81 5.92
C ILE A 191 -32.72 -14.03 5.21
N GLN A 192 -33.44 -14.66 4.29
CA GLN A 192 -32.94 -15.81 3.55
C GLN A 192 -31.78 -15.42 2.61
N GLU A 193 -31.90 -14.29 1.92
CA GLU A 193 -30.87 -13.83 1.00
C GLU A 193 -29.61 -13.35 1.73
N ILE A 194 -29.79 -12.55 2.81
CA ILE A 194 -28.65 -12.06 3.59
C ILE A 194 -27.94 -13.21 4.31
N THR A 195 -28.66 -14.20 4.82
CA THR A 195 -28.05 -15.38 5.46
C THR A 195 -27.19 -16.15 4.47
N LYS A 196 -27.70 -16.39 3.25
CA LYS A 196 -26.93 -17.09 2.22
C LYS A 196 -25.69 -16.32 1.79
N TYR A 197 -25.82 -15.01 1.64
CA TYR A 197 -24.72 -14.13 1.29
C TYR A 197 -23.65 -14.09 2.40
N SER A 198 -24.05 -13.81 3.63
CA SER A 198 -23.10 -13.59 4.73
C SER A 198 -22.38 -14.87 5.19
N VAL A 199 -23.05 -16.03 5.15
CA VAL A 199 -22.46 -17.29 5.63
C VAL A 199 -21.47 -17.90 4.63
N GLN A 200 -21.55 -17.54 3.35
CA GLN A 200 -20.59 -18.04 2.37
C GLN A 200 -19.16 -17.59 2.68
N ASP A 201 -18.97 -16.36 3.19
CA ASP A 201 -17.64 -15.79 3.44
C ASP A 201 -16.86 -16.56 4.51
N PRO A 202 -17.37 -16.81 5.72
CA PRO A 202 -16.67 -17.64 6.70
C PRO A 202 -16.52 -19.10 6.26
N ASP A 203 -17.47 -19.68 5.50
CA ASP A 203 -17.31 -21.03 4.95
C ASP A 203 -16.17 -21.11 3.93
N MET A 204 -16.06 -20.11 3.02
CA MET A 204 -14.94 -20.02 2.08
C MET A 204 -13.62 -19.81 2.80
N CYS A 205 -13.56 -18.92 3.80
CA CYS A 205 -12.35 -18.70 4.59
C CYS A 205 -11.86 -19.96 5.28
N LEU A 206 -12.78 -20.75 5.83
CA LEU A 206 -12.47 -22.04 6.44
C LEU A 206 -11.85 -23.03 5.46
N GLN A 207 -12.40 -23.12 4.23
CA GLN A 207 -11.89 -23.99 3.19
C GLN A 207 -10.55 -23.53 2.65
N LEU A 208 -10.38 -22.21 2.42
CA LEU A 208 -9.12 -21.60 1.96
C LEU A 208 -8.00 -21.78 2.99
N LYS A 209 -8.31 -21.70 4.29
CA LYS A 209 -7.32 -21.97 5.34
C LYS A 209 -6.68 -23.34 5.17
N GLY A 210 -7.47 -24.38 4.93
CA GLY A 210 -6.96 -25.74 4.74
C GLY A 210 -5.98 -25.86 3.56
N ILE A 211 -6.20 -25.09 2.50
CA ILE A 211 -5.32 -25.04 1.33
C ILE A 211 -4.05 -24.22 1.65
N PHE A 212 -4.24 -23.02 2.20
CA PHE A 212 -3.13 -22.09 2.45
C PHE A 212 -2.20 -22.56 3.56
N ASP A 213 -2.68 -23.25 4.58
CA ASP A 213 -1.83 -23.87 5.61
C ASP A 213 -0.81 -24.82 5.01
N LYS A 214 -1.23 -25.62 4.01
CA LYS A 214 -0.34 -26.51 3.29
C LYS A 214 0.70 -25.73 2.48
N GLU A 215 0.25 -24.73 1.68
CA GLU A 215 1.16 -23.94 0.86
C GLU A 215 2.16 -23.12 1.69
N ILE A 216 1.73 -22.54 2.81
CA ILE A 216 2.59 -21.82 3.77
C ILE A 216 3.67 -22.76 4.31
N LYS A 217 3.30 -23.97 4.67
CA LYS A 217 4.22 -24.97 5.22
C LYS A 217 5.19 -25.49 4.17
N ASP A 218 4.68 -25.86 2.99
CA ASP A 218 5.49 -26.41 1.90
C ASP A 218 6.50 -25.38 1.35
N ASN A 219 6.17 -24.09 1.44
CA ASN A 219 7.05 -22.98 1.02
C ASN A 219 7.90 -22.39 2.15
N ASN A 220 7.91 -22.97 3.36
CA ASN A 220 8.67 -22.48 4.54
C ASN A 220 8.30 -21.05 4.95
N LEU A 221 7.05 -20.63 4.78
CA LEU A 221 6.55 -19.29 5.11
C LEU A 221 5.92 -19.18 6.50
N SER A 222 5.85 -20.30 7.25
CA SER A 222 5.17 -20.38 8.56
C SER A 222 5.70 -19.34 9.56
N LYS A 223 7.02 -19.16 9.63
CA LYS A 223 7.64 -18.23 10.56
C LYS A 223 7.24 -16.78 10.29
N ILE A 224 7.38 -16.32 9.04
CA ILE A 224 7.00 -14.95 8.67
C ILE A 224 5.50 -14.72 8.87
N PHE A 225 4.66 -15.71 8.56
CA PHE A 225 3.23 -15.63 8.74
C PHE A 225 2.84 -15.45 10.21
N SER A 226 3.30 -16.37 11.09
CA SER A 226 2.88 -16.41 12.49
C SER A 226 3.58 -15.38 13.38
N GLU A 227 4.86 -15.05 13.11
CA GLU A 227 5.64 -14.17 13.98
C GLU A 227 5.63 -12.70 13.54
N ILE A 228 5.28 -12.41 12.27
CA ILE A 228 5.31 -11.04 11.72
C ILE A 228 3.94 -10.64 11.20
N GLU A 229 3.39 -11.37 10.22
CA GLU A 229 2.23 -10.90 9.47
C GLU A 229 0.93 -10.91 10.28
N LEU A 230 0.66 -11.97 11.03
CA LEU A 230 -0.54 -12.02 11.87
C LEU A 230 -0.47 -11.05 13.05
N PRO A 231 0.64 -10.93 13.82
CA PRO A 231 0.73 -9.94 14.90
C PRO A 231 0.60 -8.48 14.44
N ILE A 232 1.04 -8.16 13.23
CA ILE A 232 0.92 -6.80 12.68
C ILE A 232 -0.55 -6.38 12.50
N ILE A 233 -1.49 -7.31 12.30
CA ILE A 233 -2.92 -7.01 12.18
C ILE A 233 -3.43 -6.26 13.43
N GLU A 234 -3.09 -6.74 14.61
CA GLU A 234 -3.47 -6.10 15.88
C GLU A 234 -2.82 -4.73 16.03
N VAL A 235 -1.52 -4.63 15.73
CA VAL A 235 -0.78 -3.35 15.79
C VAL A 235 -1.41 -2.32 14.87
N LEU A 236 -1.65 -2.66 13.60
CA LEU A 236 -2.27 -1.75 12.63
C LEU A 236 -3.71 -1.40 13.01
N SER A 237 -4.48 -2.36 13.51
CA SER A 237 -5.81 -2.09 14.05
C SER A 237 -5.78 -1.07 15.18
N GLY A 238 -4.83 -1.19 16.11
CA GLY A 238 -4.59 -0.24 17.19
C GLY A 238 -4.22 1.15 16.69
N MET A 239 -3.27 1.24 15.74
CA MET A 239 -2.85 2.50 15.13
C MET A 239 -4.00 3.20 14.38
N GLU A 240 -4.77 2.45 13.62
CA GLU A 240 -5.92 2.98 12.87
C GLU A 240 -7.04 3.46 13.80
N LYS A 241 -7.29 2.76 14.90
CA LYS A 241 -8.27 3.18 15.95
C LYS A 241 -7.80 4.42 16.68
N GLU A 242 -6.51 4.51 16.99
CA GLU A 242 -5.95 5.69 17.67
C GLU A 242 -6.02 6.93 16.78
N GLY A 243 -5.57 6.83 15.52
CA GLY A 243 -5.50 7.97 14.61
C GLY A 243 -4.52 9.05 15.06
N ILE A 244 -4.54 10.19 14.38
CA ILE A 244 -3.65 11.34 14.64
C ILE A 244 -4.44 12.65 14.66
N LYS A 245 -4.15 13.54 15.62
CA LYS A 245 -4.77 14.86 15.69
C LYS A 245 -4.06 15.84 14.77
N ILE A 246 -4.85 16.76 14.20
CA ILE A 246 -4.33 17.89 13.43
C ILE A 246 -4.85 19.22 14.01
N ASP A 247 -4.05 20.27 13.84
CA ASP A 247 -4.42 21.64 14.17
C ASP A 247 -5.11 22.29 12.96
N GLU A 248 -6.44 22.29 12.97
CA GLU A 248 -7.26 22.89 11.92
C GLU A 248 -7.06 24.41 11.80
N LYS A 249 -6.83 25.10 12.93
CA LYS A 249 -6.64 26.56 12.92
C LYS A 249 -5.33 26.90 12.21
N TYR A 250 -4.30 26.13 12.49
CA TYR A 250 -3.02 26.28 11.82
C TYR A 250 -3.14 25.97 10.31
N LEU A 251 -3.85 24.90 9.93
CA LEU A 251 -4.08 24.59 8.51
C LEU A 251 -4.87 25.68 7.77
N LYS A 252 -5.88 26.28 8.40
CA LYS A 252 -6.61 27.43 7.84
C LYS A 252 -5.74 28.65 7.64
N SER A 253 -4.79 28.92 8.56
CA SER A 253 -3.80 29.98 8.39
C SER A 253 -2.87 29.66 7.22
N LEU A 254 -2.36 28.42 7.16
CA LEU A 254 -1.47 27.97 6.10
C LEU A 254 -2.16 27.98 4.72
N GLU A 255 -3.45 27.68 4.66
CA GLU A 255 -4.26 27.81 3.45
C GLU A 255 -4.23 29.23 2.89
N LYS A 256 -4.38 30.23 3.76
CA LYS A 256 -4.33 31.64 3.35
C LYS A 256 -2.94 32.01 2.81
N ASP A 257 -1.90 31.59 3.52
CA ASP A 257 -0.52 31.87 3.12
C ASP A 257 -0.20 31.23 1.76
N PHE A 258 -0.55 29.96 1.57
CA PHE A 258 -0.32 29.26 0.29
C PHE A 258 -1.15 29.86 -0.86
N LYS A 259 -2.39 30.29 -0.62
CA LYS A 259 -3.17 31.00 -1.64
C LYS A 259 -2.53 32.30 -2.08
N ASN A 260 -2.02 33.09 -1.13
CA ASN A 260 -1.33 34.34 -1.45
C ASN A 260 -0.05 34.09 -2.27
N GLU A 261 0.70 33.07 -1.92
CA GLU A 261 1.93 32.66 -2.64
C GLU A 261 1.60 32.15 -4.06
N LEU A 262 0.52 31.37 -4.22
CA LEU A 262 0.05 30.92 -5.53
C LEU A 262 -0.35 32.09 -6.43
N ILE A 263 -1.10 33.06 -5.91
CA ILE A 263 -1.48 34.28 -6.67
C ILE A 263 -0.24 35.06 -7.10
N ALA A 264 0.76 35.16 -6.23
CA ALA A 264 2.02 35.85 -6.56
C ALA A 264 2.79 35.12 -7.67
N LEU A 265 2.81 33.78 -7.65
CA LEU A 265 3.41 32.95 -8.71
C LEU A 265 2.61 33.06 -10.03
N GLU A 266 1.30 33.00 -9.98
CA GLU A 266 0.41 33.17 -11.14
C GLU A 266 0.68 34.50 -11.84
N ASN A 267 0.71 35.60 -11.10
CA ASN A 267 0.99 36.92 -11.64
C ASN A 267 2.37 37.00 -12.32
N LYS A 268 3.40 36.34 -11.75
CA LYS A 268 4.72 36.24 -12.38
C LYS A 268 4.65 35.46 -13.70
N ILE A 269 4.00 34.30 -13.68
CA ILE A 269 3.89 33.43 -14.86
C ILE A 269 3.10 34.15 -15.97
N PHE A 270 1.99 34.82 -15.65
CA PHE A 270 1.16 35.53 -16.63
C PHE A 270 1.89 36.75 -17.21
N LYS A 271 2.66 37.44 -16.38
CA LYS A 271 3.53 38.52 -16.88
C LYS A 271 4.59 38.01 -17.85
N GLU A 272 5.23 36.87 -17.56
CA GLU A 272 6.24 36.26 -18.41
C GLU A 272 5.65 35.62 -19.68
N SER A 273 4.45 35.08 -19.62
CA SER A 273 3.73 34.51 -20.78
C SER A 273 3.06 35.57 -21.66
N GLY A 274 2.80 36.78 -21.10
CA GLY A 274 2.08 37.86 -21.76
C GLY A 274 0.55 37.64 -21.90
N GLU A 275 -0.02 36.67 -21.21
CA GLU A 275 -1.46 36.41 -21.13
C GLU A 275 -1.83 35.51 -19.97
N ASP A 276 -3.09 35.58 -19.54
CA ASP A 276 -3.66 34.71 -18.53
C ASP A 276 -4.13 33.39 -19.15
N PHE A 277 -3.90 32.27 -18.47
CA PHE A 277 -4.33 30.96 -18.91
C PHE A 277 -4.48 30.01 -17.71
N ASN A 278 -5.16 28.87 -17.92
CA ASN A 278 -5.33 27.89 -16.86
C ASN A 278 -4.07 27.04 -16.68
N LEU A 279 -3.30 27.30 -15.61
CA LEU A 279 -2.08 26.56 -15.22
C LEU A 279 -2.33 25.08 -14.93
N ASN A 280 -3.54 24.72 -14.52
CA ASN A 280 -3.97 23.32 -14.32
C ASN A 280 -4.32 22.60 -15.64
N SER A 281 -4.33 23.31 -16.78
CA SER A 281 -4.58 22.70 -18.09
C SER A 281 -3.25 22.35 -18.79
N PRO A 282 -2.85 21.07 -18.88
CA PRO A 282 -1.63 20.68 -19.60
C PRO A 282 -1.63 21.11 -21.06
N LYS A 283 -2.81 21.18 -21.68
CA LYS A 283 -2.98 21.62 -23.05
C LYS A 283 -2.64 23.12 -23.22
N GLN A 284 -3.29 23.98 -22.41
CA GLN A 284 -3.04 25.42 -22.48
C GLN A 284 -1.59 25.75 -22.12
N LEU A 285 -1.08 25.14 -21.07
CA LEU A 285 0.31 25.32 -20.67
C LEU A 285 1.29 24.91 -21.79
N GLY A 286 1.06 23.77 -22.43
CA GLY A 286 1.88 23.32 -23.56
C GLY A 286 1.84 24.28 -24.75
N GLU A 287 0.68 24.83 -25.10
CA GLU A 287 0.53 25.85 -26.15
C GLU A 287 1.32 27.12 -25.81
N ILE A 288 1.23 27.61 -24.59
CA ILE A 288 2.00 28.80 -24.15
C ILE A 288 3.50 28.53 -24.22
N LEU A 289 3.99 27.46 -23.62
CA LEU A 289 5.42 27.20 -23.52
C LEU A 289 6.09 26.89 -24.86
N PHE A 290 5.41 26.11 -25.72
CA PHE A 290 6.04 25.53 -26.90
C PHE A 290 5.59 26.17 -28.23
N ASN A 291 4.37 26.69 -28.33
CA ASN A 291 3.91 27.38 -29.54
C ASN A 291 4.12 28.88 -29.44
N LYS A 292 3.73 29.53 -28.33
CA LYS A 292 3.84 30.98 -28.17
C LYS A 292 5.26 31.41 -27.81
N LEU A 293 5.78 30.90 -26.69
CA LEU A 293 7.13 31.28 -26.19
C LEU A 293 8.26 30.52 -26.90
N LYS A 294 7.96 29.42 -27.58
CA LYS A 294 8.91 28.62 -28.38
C LYS A 294 10.19 28.27 -27.60
N LEU A 295 10.02 27.87 -26.32
CA LEU A 295 11.15 27.59 -25.42
C LEU A 295 12.03 26.44 -25.94
N VAL A 296 11.51 25.55 -26.76
CA VAL A 296 12.24 24.42 -27.34
C VAL A 296 11.87 24.29 -28.82
N SER A 297 12.87 24.02 -29.67
CA SER A 297 12.63 23.82 -31.11
C SER A 297 11.88 22.53 -31.45
N ASN A 298 12.04 21.46 -30.66
CA ASN A 298 11.37 20.18 -30.87
C ASN A 298 10.82 19.62 -29.54
N PRO A 299 9.64 20.12 -29.08
CA PRO A 299 9.08 19.71 -27.80
C PRO A 299 8.53 18.30 -27.84
N LYS A 300 8.75 17.54 -26.73
CA LYS A 300 8.22 16.18 -26.54
C LYS A 300 6.70 16.19 -26.56
N LYS A 301 6.08 15.25 -27.29
CA LYS A 301 4.62 15.09 -27.36
C LYS A 301 4.20 13.81 -26.65
N THR A 302 2.97 13.82 -26.13
CA THR A 302 2.28 12.65 -25.59
C THR A 302 1.81 11.72 -26.74
N LYS A 303 1.37 10.52 -26.41
CA LYS A 303 0.79 9.58 -27.38
C LYS A 303 -0.43 10.14 -28.13
N THR A 304 -1.13 11.09 -27.50
CA THR A 304 -2.29 11.78 -28.09
C THR A 304 -1.92 13.01 -28.90
N GLY A 305 -0.62 13.28 -29.14
CA GLY A 305 -0.12 14.39 -29.94
C GLY A 305 -0.04 15.75 -29.21
N GLN A 306 -0.47 15.84 -27.95
CA GLN A 306 -0.34 17.07 -27.16
C GLN A 306 1.10 17.26 -26.67
N PHE A 307 1.51 18.51 -26.42
CA PHE A 307 2.80 18.78 -25.79
C PHE A 307 2.86 18.19 -24.38
N SER A 308 3.97 17.50 -24.07
CA SER A 308 4.19 16.97 -22.73
C SER A 308 4.65 18.08 -21.80
N THR A 309 3.90 18.33 -20.75
CA THR A 309 4.23 19.24 -19.65
C THR A 309 4.45 18.45 -18.35
N SER A 310 4.94 17.21 -18.44
CA SER A 310 5.29 16.40 -17.27
C SER A 310 6.41 17.05 -16.47
N GLU A 311 6.49 16.74 -15.18
CA GLU A 311 7.53 17.26 -14.28
C GLU A 311 8.94 16.98 -14.81
N GLU A 312 9.15 15.75 -15.36
CA GLU A 312 10.41 15.35 -15.99
C GLU A 312 10.82 16.29 -17.15
N VAL A 313 9.87 16.60 -18.04
CA VAL A 313 10.10 17.48 -19.20
C VAL A 313 10.37 18.90 -18.74
N LEU A 314 9.58 19.43 -17.83
CA LEU A 314 9.72 20.79 -17.33
C LEU A 314 11.00 20.96 -16.49
N SER A 315 11.34 20.01 -15.62
CA SER A 315 12.55 20.08 -14.80
C SER A 315 13.82 20.13 -15.64
N ALA A 316 13.85 19.44 -16.79
CA ALA A 316 14.98 19.52 -17.71
C ALA A 316 15.17 20.93 -18.31
N LEU A 317 14.10 21.73 -18.41
CA LEU A 317 14.11 23.09 -18.98
C LEU A 317 14.24 24.20 -17.92
N ALA A 318 14.07 23.85 -16.64
CA ALA A 318 14.01 24.84 -15.54
C ALA A 318 15.30 25.64 -15.39
N LYS A 319 16.46 25.06 -15.75
CA LYS A 319 17.76 25.72 -15.66
C LYS A 319 17.88 26.91 -16.64
N ASP A 320 17.20 26.84 -17.78
CA ASP A 320 17.34 27.81 -18.87
C ASP A 320 16.16 28.79 -18.91
N HIS A 321 15.07 28.51 -18.22
CA HIS A 321 13.82 29.28 -18.33
C HIS A 321 13.17 29.55 -16.97
N GLN A 322 13.17 30.80 -16.50
CA GLN A 322 12.60 31.18 -15.21
C GLN A 322 11.09 30.87 -15.10
N ILE A 323 10.34 31.08 -16.19
CA ILE A 323 8.91 30.74 -16.23
C ILE A 323 8.66 29.28 -15.87
N ILE A 324 9.50 28.34 -16.31
CA ILE A 324 9.41 26.92 -15.99
C ILE A 324 9.62 26.68 -14.49
N THR A 325 10.60 27.34 -13.89
CA THR A 325 10.84 27.28 -12.44
C THR A 325 9.60 27.74 -11.67
N ASN A 326 9.03 28.90 -12.04
CA ASN A 326 7.82 29.44 -11.43
C ASN A 326 6.62 28.49 -11.58
N ILE A 327 6.46 27.83 -12.74
CA ILE A 327 5.39 26.84 -12.98
C ILE A 327 5.58 25.59 -12.12
N LEU A 328 6.79 25.08 -11.97
CA LEU A 328 7.07 23.91 -11.11
C LEU A 328 6.82 24.24 -9.65
N GLU A 329 7.22 25.41 -9.18
CA GLU A 329 6.92 25.90 -7.83
C GLU A 329 5.40 26.03 -7.62
N TRP A 330 4.70 26.64 -8.56
CA TRP A 330 3.24 26.78 -8.51
C TRP A 330 2.54 25.42 -8.42
N ARG A 331 2.90 24.47 -9.29
CA ARG A 331 2.33 23.11 -9.27
C ARG A 331 2.60 22.37 -7.96
N SER A 332 3.83 22.49 -7.46
CA SER A 332 4.19 21.89 -6.17
C SER A 332 3.34 22.44 -5.03
N LEU A 333 3.18 23.76 -4.98
CA LEU A 333 2.41 24.45 -3.95
C LEU A 333 0.91 24.16 -4.07
N ASP A 334 0.35 24.19 -5.29
CA ASP A 334 -1.06 23.86 -5.54
C ASP A 334 -1.39 22.41 -5.13
N LYS A 335 -0.50 21.47 -5.45
CA LYS A 335 -0.63 20.08 -5.00
C LYS A 335 -0.63 19.98 -3.46
N LEU A 336 0.27 20.68 -2.78
CA LEU A 336 0.32 20.69 -1.32
C LEU A 336 -0.94 21.30 -0.71
N LEU A 337 -1.42 22.40 -1.26
CA LEU A 337 -2.63 23.07 -0.84
C LEU A 337 -3.85 22.14 -0.96
N ASN A 338 -4.04 21.53 -2.13
CA ASN A 338 -5.25 20.74 -2.39
C ASN A 338 -5.18 19.34 -1.76
N THR A 339 -4.02 18.68 -1.77
CA THR A 339 -3.88 17.30 -1.28
C THR A 339 -3.85 17.21 0.24
N TYR A 340 -3.27 18.22 0.92
CA TYR A 340 -3.09 18.17 2.37
C TYR A 340 -3.83 19.29 3.10
N VAL A 341 -3.57 20.55 2.76
CA VAL A 341 -4.04 21.66 3.58
C VAL A 341 -5.57 21.77 3.59
N LYS A 342 -6.21 21.60 2.42
CA LYS A 342 -7.67 21.62 2.29
C LYS A 342 -8.32 20.25 2.54
N ALA A 343 -7.64 19.17 2.19
CA ALA A 343 -8.24 17.84 2.27
C ALA A 343 -8.23 17.26 3.69
N LEU A 344 -7.12 17.39 4.43
CA LEU A 344 -6.99 16.78 5.76
C LEU A 344 -8.08 17.21 6.77
N PRO A 345 -8.53 18.47 6.85
CA PRO A 345 -9.61 18.84 7.74
C PRO A 345 -10.93 18.09 7.50
N ASN A 346 -11.20 17.68 6.25
CA ASN A 346 -12.41 16.94 5.88
C ASN A 346 -12.35 15.45 6.28
N GLU A 347 -11.17 14.95 6.62
CA GLU A 347 -10.94 13.57 7.06
C GLU A 347 -11.01 13.40 8.59
N ILE A 348 -11.32 14.48 9.32
CA ILE A 348 -11.46 14.42 10.78
C ILE A 348 -12.74 13.69 11.13
N ASN A 349 -12.59 12.58 11.84
CA ASN A 349 -13.73 11.87 12.41
C ASN A 349 -14.36 12.69 13.55
N SER A 350 -15.68 12.86 13.50
CA SER A 350 -16.43 13.71 14.45
C SER A 350 -16.37 13.22 15.90
N ASP A 351 -16.30 11.91 16.10
CA ASP A 351 -16.37 11.30 17.43
C ASP A 351 -15.03 11.38 18.16
N THR A 352 -13.93 11.25 17.40
CA THR A 352 -12.58 11.22 17.97
C THR A 352 -11.85 12.57 17.87
N GLY A 353 -12.24 13.43 16.93
CA GLY A 353 -11.53 14.66 16.57
C GLY A 353 -10.17 14.41 15.95
N ARG A 354 -9.95 13.23 15.35
CA ARG A 354 -8.69 12.79 14.76
C ARG A 354 -8.87 12.23 13.36
N ILE A 355 -7.77 12.15 12.62
CA ILE A 355 -7.71 11.50 11.31
C ILE A 355 -7.31 10.03 11.52
N HIS A 356 -8.00 9.13 10.85
CA HIS A 356 -7.79 7.68 10.91
C HIS A 356 -7.46 7.16 9.52
N THR A 357 -6.18 7.08 9.20
CA THR A 357 -5.73 6.45 7.94
C THR A 357 -5.95 4.95 7.99
N LYS A 358 -6.00 4.30 6.82
CA LYS A 358 -5.97 2.84 6.68
C LYS A 358 -4.59 2.41 6.23
N PHE A 359 -3.96 1.47 6.93
CA PHE A 359 -2.71 0.84 6.54
C PHE A 359 -2.99 -0.50 5.87
N ASN A 360 -2.64 -0.61 4.58
CA ASN A 360 -2.84 -1.87 3.85
C ASN A 360 -1.56 -2.70 3.90
N GLN A 361 -1.70 -3.93 4.36
CA GLN A 361 -0.61 -4.89 4.51
C GLN A 361 -0.38 -5.70 3.21
N ALA A 362 -1.44 -6.06 2.50
CA ALA A 362 -1.43 -6.94 1.34
C ALA A 362 -1.53 -6.16 -0.01
N VAL A 363 -0.75 -5.10 -0.20
CA VAL A 363 -0.78 -4.27 -1.43
C VAL A 363 0.56 -4.23 -2.13
N THR A 364 1.65 -4.13 -1.39
CA THR A 364 2.99 -4.07 -2.00
C THR A 364 3.63 -5.45 -2.01
N SER A 365 4.23 -5.85 -3.12
CA SER A 365 4.94 -7.15 -3.22
C SER A 365 6.21 -7.23 -2.36
N THR A 366 6.60 -6.14 -1.71
CA THR A 366 7.86 -6.03 -0.93
C THR A 366 7.68 -6.16 0.58
N GLY A 367 6.45 -6.24 1.08
CA GLY A 367 6.15 -6.20 2.52
C GLY A 367 6.07 -4.80 3.12
N ARG A 368 6.22 -3.74 2.33
CA ARG A 368 5.97 -2.38 2.81
C ARG A 368 4.47 -2.15 2.99
N LEU A 369 4.10 -1.39 4.02
CA LEU A 369 2.72 -0.93 4.17
C LEU A 369 2.41 0.17 3.15
N SER A 370 1.17 0.26 2.72
CA SER A 370 0.63 1.45 2.05
C SER A 370 -0.41 2.11 2.94
N SER A 371 -0.59 3.43 2.79
CA SER A 371 -1.55 4.21 3.56
C SER A 371 -2.53 4.89 2.63
N ASN A 372 -3.83 4.83 2.95
CA ASN A 372 -4.89 5.52 2.20
C ASN A 372 -6.01 6.03 3.13
N ASN A 373 -6.85 6.89 2.59
CA ASN A 373 -8.02 7.49 3.22
C ASN A 373 -7.73 8.10 4.62
N PRO A 374 -6.84 9.13 4.71
CA PRO A 374 -5.95 9.70 3.72
C PRO A 374 -4.58 9.01 3.67
N ASN A 375 -3.79 9.21 2.58
CA ASN A 375 -2.41 8.74 2.54
C ASN A 375 -1.51 9.65 3.39
N LEU A 376 -1.10 9.18 4.58
CA LEU A 376 -0.22 9.90 5.50
C LEU A 376 1.27 9.57 5.32
N GLN A 377 1.62 8.56 4.52
CA GLN A 377 3.04 8.20 4.28
C GLN A 377 3.73 9.15 3.29
N ASN A 378 2.96 9.89 2.48
CA ASN A 378 3.50 10.78 1.44
C ASN A 378 3.55 12.26 1.86
N ILE A 379 3.40 12.58 3.14
CA ILE A 379 3.50 13.95 3.64
C ILE A 379 4.94 14.43 3.43
N PRO A 380 5.17 15.50 2.63
CA PRO A 380 6.51 15.92 2.26
C PRO A 380 7.30 16.44 3.47
N ILE A 381 8.61 16.18 3.47
CA ILE A 381 9.52 16.60 4.54
C ILE A 381 10.72 17.42 4.00
N ARG A 382 11.05 17.26 2.72
CA ARG A 382 12.28 17.83 2.15
C ARG A 382 12.16 19.33 1.85
N THR A 383 10.96 19.79 1.53
CA THR A 383 10.70 21.20 1.20
C THR A 383 10.23 21.97 2.42
N GLU A 384 10.49 23.27 2.47
CA GLU A 384 10.03 24.15 3.56
C GLU A 384 8.50 24.12 3.71
N ASN A 385 7.76 24.20 2.59
CA ASN A 385 6.30 24.15 2.61
C ASN A 385 5.78 22.79 3.06
N GLY A 386 6.47 21.69 2.73
CA GLY A 386 6.17 20.37 3.27
C GLY A 386 6.36 20.30 4.79
N GLN A 387 7.43 20.88 5.31
CA GLN A 387 7.68 20.94 6.75
C GLN A 387 6.62 21.79 7.48
N LYS A 388 6.11 22.87 6.86
CA LYS A 388 4.97 23.63 7.40
C LYS A 388 3.73 22.74 7.57
N ILE A 389 3.40 21.90 6.59
CA ILE A 389 2.27 20.98 6.69
C ILE A 389 2.45 20.00 7.85
N ARG A 390 3.66 19.44 8.04
CA ARG A 390 3.94 18.51 9.14
C ARG A 390 3.73 19.11 10.52
N LYS A 391 3.90 20.43 10.70
CA LYS A 391 3.61 21.12 11.97
C LYS A 391 2.15 21.10 12.37
N ALA A 392 1.24 20.84 11.44
CA ALA A 392 -0.19 20.68 11.74
C ALA A 392 -0.50 19.41 12.53
N PHE A 393 0.35 18.38 12.45
CA PHE A 393 0.16 17.15 13.21
C PHE A 393 0.58 17.36 14.67
N THR A 394 -0.34 17.13 15.58
CA THR A 394 -0.18 17.41 17.01
C THR A 394 -0.47 16.19 17.85
N PRO A 395 0.06 16.10 19.08
CA PRO A 395 -0.36 15.10 20.04
C PRO A 395 -1.86 15.21 20.35
N ARG A 396 -2.47 14.13 20.80
CA ARG A 396 -3.88 14.02 21.18
C ARG A 396 -4.30 15.14 22.15
N ASN A 397 -3.48 15.38 23.18
CA ASN A 397 -3.63 16.45 24.16
C ASN A 397 -2.27 16.77 24.80
N LYS A 398 -2.24 17.62 25.81
CA LYS A 398 -1.02 18.08 26.50
C LYS A 398 -0.25 16.98 27.26
N ASP A 399 -0.90 15.85 27.55
CA ASP A 399 -0.30 14.74 28.30
C ASP A 399 0.44 13.75 27.37
N PHE A 400 0.40 14.00 26.06
CA PHE A 400 1.05 13.20 25.03
C PHE A 400 2.06 14.02 24.24
N ILE A 401 3.05 13.33 23.72
CA ILE A 401 4.04 13.89 22.79
C ILE A 401 4.04 13.06 21.50
N LEU A 402 4.43 13.67 20.39
CA LEU A 402 4.78 12.95 19.18
C LEU A 402 6.24 12.55 19.24
N MET A 403 6.50 11.24 19.23
CA MET A 403 7.85 10.69 19.10
C MET A 403 8.06 10.28 17.65
N CYS A 404 9.15 10.76 17.05
CA CYS A 404 9.58 10.35 15.71
C CYS A 404 10.86 9.54 15.85
N ALA A 405 10.81 8.26 15.50
CA ALA A 405 11.96 7.36 15.51
C ALA A 405 12.15 6.76 14.13
N ASP A 406 13.40 6.74 13.66
CA ASP A 406 13.79 6.17 12.38
C ASP A 406 15.07 5.36 12.53
N TYR A 407 15.15 4.23 11.83
CA TYR A 407 16.36 3.43 11.79
C TYR A 407 17.47 4.12 11.00
N SER A 408 18.62 4.34 11.65
CA SER A 408 19.76 4.96 10.99
C SER A 408 20.31 4.04 9.89
N GLN A 409 20.07 4.38 8.64
CA GLN A 409 20.65 3.75 7.44
C GLN A 409 20.44 2.24 7.39
N ILE A 410 19.28 1.75 7.81
CA ILE A 410 19.01 0.31 8.01
C ILE A 410 19.28 -0.53 6.76
N GLU A 411 18.92 -0.02 5.57
CA GLU A 411 19.14 -0.74 4.31
C GLU A 411 20.63 -0.96 4.03
N LEU A 412 21.47 0.04 4.30
CA LEU A 412 22.93 -0.07 4.16
C LEU A 412 23.55 -1.01 5.19
N ARG A 413 23.02 -1.02 6.40
CA ARG A 413 23.47 -1.96 7.47
C ARG A 413 23.11 -3.39 7.13
N ILE A 414 21.90 -3.63 6.61
CA ILE A 414 21.45 -4.95 6.19
C ILE A 414 22.31 -5.45 5.02
N ILE A 415 22.54 -4.63 3.99
CA ILE A 415 23.35 -5.05 2.84
C ILE A 415 24.82 -5.28 3.21
N ALA A 416 25.38 -4.49 4.13
CA ALA A 416 26.73 -4.71 4.67
C ALA A 416 26.83 -6.08 5.37
N SER A 417 25.83 -6.41 6.19
CA SER A 417 25.75 -7.70 6.88
C SER A 417 25.59 -8.87 5.91
N LEU A 418 24.68 -8.76 4.95
CA LEU A 418 24.39 -9.83 3.98
C LEU A 418 25.54 -10.05 2.99
N SER A 419 26.23 -8.99 2.56
CA SER A 419 27.39 -9.09 1.67
C SER A 419 28.68 -9.50 2.38
N GLY A 420 28.73 -9.33 3.71
CA GLY A 420 29.95 -9.52 4.47
C GLY A 420 31.07 -8.52 4.12
N ASP A 421 30.72 -7.35 3.55
CA ASP A 421 31.73 -6.38 3.12
C ASP A 421 32.40 -5.72 4.32
N VAL A 422 33.70 -6.03 4.49
CA VAL A 422 34.50 -5.62 5.66
C VAL A 422 34.58 -4.11 5.76
N ASN A 423 34.72 -3.40 4.62
CA ASN A 423 34.83 -1.95 4.61
C ASN A 423 33.53 -1.26 5.06
N MET A 424 32.38 -1.80 4.67
CA MET A 424 31.07 -1.30 5.12
C MET A 424 30.84 -1.63 6.60
N ILE A 425 31.13 -2.85 7.01
CA ILE A 425 30.96 -3.31 8.40
C ILE A 425 31.85 -2.49 9.34
N ASP A 426 33.13 -2.28 8.98
CA ASP A 426 34.06 -1.48 9.78
C ASP A 426 33.61 -0.03 9.95
N ALA A 427 33.10 0.60 8.87
CA ALA A 427 32.56 1.95 8.95
C ALA A 427 31.40 2.04 9.94
N PHE A 428 30.49 1.08 9.91
CA PHE A 428 29.36 1.03 10.85
C PHE A 428 29.77 0.72 12.29
N ASN A 429 30.74 -0.16 12.50
CA ASN A 429 31.25 -0.51 13.84
C ASN A 429 32.01 0.65 14.50
N LYS A 430 32.60 1.52 13.69
CA LYS A 430 33.28 2.76 14.15
C LYS A 430 32.34 3.95 14.28
N ASP A 431 31.02 3.74 14.05
CA ASP A 431 30.01 4.80 14.02
C ASP A 431 30.33 5.95 13.07
N GLU A 432 31.04 5.64 11.96
CA GLU A 432 31.37 6.62 10.93
C GLU A 432 30.13 6.96 10.09
N ASP A 433 30.06 8.19 9.59
CA ASP A 433 29.08 8.53 8.55
C ASP A 433 29.42 7.80 7.24
N ILE A 434 28.68 6.73 6.97
CA ILE A 434 28.90 5.86 5.81
C ILE A 434 28.94 6.64 4.47
N HIS A 435 28.19 7.73 4.34
CA HIS A 435 28.21 8.53 3.13
C HIS A 435 29.53 9.31 3.00
N THR A 436 30.08 9.78 4.09
CA THR A 436 31.41 10.42 4.12
C THR A 436 32.52 9.41 3.92
N SER A 437 32.43 8.24 4.56
CA SER A 437 33.41 7.15 4.38
C SER A 437 33.40 6.63 2.94
N THR A 438 32.23 6.46 2.33
CA THR A 438 32.10 6.13 0.91
C THR A 438 32.71 7.23 0.03
N ALA A 439 32.36 8.51 0.27
CA ALA A 439 32.92 9.63 -0.49
C ALA A 439 34.45 9.69 -0.42
N SER A 440 35.00 9.53 0.77
CA SER A 440 36.46 9.47 1.00
C SER A 440 37.13 8.42 0.11
N ARG A 441 36.56 7.23 0.03
CA ARG A 441 37.06 6.09 -0.76
C ARG A 441 36.90 6.30 -2.27
N ILE A 442 35.68 6.61 -2.74
CA ILE A 442 35.41 6.69 -4.18
C ILE A 442 36.03 7.92 -4.86
N PHE A 443 36.22 9.02 -4.12
CA PHE A 443 36.88 10.24 -4.62
C PHE A 443 38.38 10.30 -4.25
N ASN A 444 38.86 9.30 -3.50
CA ASN A 444 40.23 9.20 -3.02
C ASN A 444 40.69 10.48 -2.29
N VAL A 445 39.88 10.99 -1.37
CA VAL A 445 40.15 12.17 -0.53
C VAL A 445 40.12 11.81 0.94
N PRO A 446 40.94 12.42 1.80
CA PRO A 446 40.87 12.21 3.24
C PRO A 446 39.48 12.50 3.79
N HIS A 447 39.01 11.72 4.77
CA HIS A 447 37.65 11.79 5.34
C HIS A 447 37.27 13.22 5.80
N ASN A 448 38.22 13.96 6.40
CA ASN A 448 38.03 15.35 6.86
C ASN A 448 38.07 16.40 5.73
N LYS A 449 38.37 15.99 4.51
CA LYS A 449 38.39 16.87 3.32
C LYS A 449 37.24 16.57 2.36
N VAL A 450 36.34 15.67 2.69
CA VAL A 450 35.16 15.35 1.88
C VAL A 450 34.26 16.59 1.80
N SER A 451 33.99 17.07 0.59
CA SER A 451 33.08 18.21 0.38
C SER A 451 31.60 17.76 0.57
N ARG A 452 30.74 18.77 0.79
CA ARG A 452 29.29 18.56 0.86
C ARG A 452 28.74 17.90 -0.41
N GLU A 453 29.22 18.28 -1.55
CA GLU A 453 28.83 17.77 -2.86
C GLU A 453 29.30 16.31 -3.02
N GLN A 454 30.53 15.98 -2.69
CA GLN A 454 31.07 14.63 -2.72
C GLN A 454 30.27 13.70 -1.79
N ARG A 455 29.96 14.16 -0.57
CA ARG A 455 29.11 13.40 0.35
C ARG A 455 27.70 13.20 -0.20
N SER A 456 27.10 14.20 -0.84
CA SER A 456 25.79 14.12 -1.46
C SER A 456 25.78 13.13 -2.63
N ASN A 457 26.80 13.19 -3.49
CA ASN A 457 26.96 12.23 -4.59
C ASN A 457 27.15 10.81 -4.06
N ALA A 458 28.00 10.61 -3.05
CA ALA A 458 28.18 9.31 -2.41
C ALA A 458 26.88 8.78 -1.78
N LYS A 459 26.06 9.64 -1.16
CA LYS A 459 24.74 9.26 -0.67
C LYS A 459 23.84 8.75 -1.80
N THR A 460 23.80 9.44 -2.93
CA THR A 460 23.04 9.04 -4.10
C THR A 460 23.55 7.71 -4.68
N VAL A 461 24.88 7.52 -4.70
CA VAL A 461 25.52 6.27 -5.16
C VAL A 461 25.20 5.12 -4.21
N ASN A 462 25.35 5.30 -2.89
CA ASN A 462 25.06 4.26 -1.89
C ASN A 462 23.65 3.68 -2.04
N PHE A 463 22.65 4.54 -2.16
CA PHE A 463 21.28 4.09 -2.37
C PHE A 463 21.04 3.61 -3.81
N GLY A 464 21.56 4.33 -4.79
CA GLY A 464 21.40 4.00 -6.21
C GLY A 464 21.90 2.60 -6.55
N ILE A 465 23.07 2.22 -6.05
CA ILE A 465 23.67 0.91 -6.32
C ILE A 465 22.81 -0.22 -5.75
N ILE A 466 22.32 -0.06 -4.53
CA ILE A 466 21.41 -1.06 -3.91
C ILE A 466 20.16 -1.27 -4.75
N TYR A 467 19.65 -0.19 -5.36
CA TYR A 467 18.49 -0.25 -6.25
C TYR A 467 18.83 -0.47 -7.73
N GLY A 468 20.07 -0.83 -8.06
CA GLY A 468 20.47 -1.17 -9.43
C GLY A 468 20.56 0.03 -10.38
N VAL A 469 20.91 1.24 -9.89
CA VAL A 469 21.00 2.43 -10.73
C VAL A 469 22.04 2.26 -11.85
N SER A 470 21.67 2.59 -13.08
CA SER A 470 22.60 2.67 -14.19
C SER A 470 23.40 3.98 -14.17
N ALA A 471 24.54 4.02 -14.90
CA ALA A 471 25.31 5.25 -15.07
C ALA A 471 24.48 6.41 -15.66
N PHE A 472 23.50 6.10 -16.51
CA PHE A 472 22.53 7.09 -16.99
C PHE A 472 21.60 7.56 -15.88
N GLY A 473 21.00 6.63 -15.13
CA GLY A 473 20.12 6.99 -14.01
C GLY A 473 20.84 7.84 -12.95
N LEU A 474 22.09 7.51 -12.63
CA LEU A 474 22.91 8.28 -11.69
C LEU A 474 23.20 9.70 -12.21
N SER A 475 23.50 9.85 -13.50
CA SER A 475 23.73 11.17 -14.11
C SER A 475 22.51 12.08 -14.11
N GLN A 476 21.29 11.52 -14.03
CA GLN A 476 20.05 12.31 -13.88
C GLN A 476 19.81 12.78 -12.44
N GLN A 477 20.44 12.14 -11.46
CA GLN A 477 20.24 12.39 -10.03
C GLN A 477 21.40 13.19 -9.39
N THR A 478 22.46 13.40 -10.13
CA THR A 478 23.68 14.12 -9.69
C THR A 478 24.07 15.18 -10.71
N ASN A 479 25.06 16.00 -10.36
CA ASN A 479 25.66 16.95 -11.31
C ASN A 479 26.72 16.31 -12.22
N LEU A 480 26.88 14.98 -12.18
CA LEU A 480 27.87 14.22 -12.93
C LEU A 480 27.34 13.87 -14.32
N ASN A 481 28.22 13.87 -15.32
CA ASN A 481 27.89 13.34 -16.63
C ASN A 481 27.91 11.78 -16.62
N ARG A 482 27.43 11.15 -17.70
CA ARG A 482 27.31 9.69 -17.77
C ARG A 482 28.67 8.95 -17.63
N LYS A 483 29.78 9.53 -18.13
CA LYS A 483 31.11 8.93 -18.01
C LYS A 483 31.59 8.98 -16.56
N GLU A 484 31.46 10.14 -15.92
CA GLU A 484 31.80 10.34 -14.51
C GLU A 484 30.96 9.43 -13.61
N SER A 485 29.66 9.33 -13.88
CA SER A 485 28.76 8.42 -13.16
C SER A 485 29.18 6.97 -13.29
N LYS A 486 29.66 6.53 -14.48
CA LYS A 486 30.18 5.17 -14.66
C LYS A 486 31.45 4.94 -13.85
N ILE A 487 32.42 5.87 -13.93
CA ILE A 487 33.67 5.79 -13.14
C ILE A 487 33.34 5.71 -11.64
N LEU A 488 32.36 6.49 -11.18
CA LEU A 488 31.96 6.50 -9.78
C LEU A 488 31.36 5.16 -9.34
N ILE A 489 30.55 4.53 -10.17
CA ILE A 489 30.00 3.19 -9.91
C ILE A 489 31.13 2.13 -9.92
N ASP A 490 32.05 2.20 -10.87
CA ASP A 490 33.18 1.27 -10.98
C ASP A 490 34.08 1.39 -9.71
N ASN A 491 34.45 2.61 -9.32
CA ASN A 491 35.22 2.86 -8.09
C ASN A 491 34.48 2.38 -6.84
N TYR A 492 33.15 2.51 -6.81
CA TYR A 492 32.35 2.01 -5.69
C TYR A 492 32.51 0.49 -5.55
N TYR A 493 32.36 -0.25 -6.62
CA TYR A 493 32.50 -1.71 -6.61
C TYR A 493 33.95 -2.19 -6.41
N GLU A 494 34.96 -1.38 -6.78
CA GLU A 494 36.36 -1.66 -6.43
C GLU A 494 36.62 -1.52 -4.94
N ASN A 495 35.96 -0.56 -4.27
CA ASN A 495 36.06 -0.36 -2.83
C ASN A 495 35.18 -1.32 -1.99
N TYR A 496 34.15 -1.91 -2.60
CA TYR A 496 33.22 -2.84 -1.99
C TYR A 496 33.07 -4.12 -2.84
N PRO A 497 34.13 -4.93 -2.99
CA PRO A 497 34.15 -6.07 -3.93
C PRO A 497 33.21 -7.20 -3.51
N THR A 498 33.06 -7.46 -2.21
CA THR A 498 32.16 -8.50 -1.71
C THR A 498 30.70 -8.12 -1.87
N LEU A 499 30.38 -6.83 -1.83
CA LEU A 499 29.03 -6.35 -2.18
C LEU A 499 28.72 -6.64 -3.66
N LYS A 500 29.68 -6.37 -4.57
CA LYS A 500 29.49 -6.68 -6.01
C LYS A 500 29.24 -8.17 -6.25
N GLU A 501 30.02 -9.00 -5.60
CA GLU A 501 29.86 -10.46 -5.66
C GLU A 501 28.49 -10.90 -5.12
N TYR A 502 28.08 -10.37 -3.99
CA TYR A 502 26.78 -10.64 -3.38
C TYR A 502 25.63 -10.27 -4.34
N MET A 503 25.66 -9.05 -4.94
CA MET A 503 24.63 -8.64 -5.89
C MET A 503 24.56 -9.55 -7.12
N SER A 504 25.71 -9.99 -7.64
CA SER A 504 25.75 -10.95 -8.75
C SER A 504 25.17 -12.30 -8.36
N LYS A 505 25.52 -12.82 -7.19
CA LYS A 505 24.98 -14.09 -6.66
C LYS A 505 23.46 -14.02 -6.47
N GLN A 506 22.92 -12.86 -6.04
CA GLN A 506 21.45 -12.68 -5.92
C GLN A 506 20.75 -12.72 -7.28
N ILE A 507 21.36 -12.16 -8.31
CA ILE A 507 20.81 -12.23 -9.68
C ILE A 507 20.82 -13.67 -10.21
N ASP A 508 21.91 -14.40 -9.98
CA ASP A 508 22.02 -15.81 -10.42
C ASP A 508 21.05 -16.69 -9.64
N PHE A 509 20.94 -16.51 -8.33
CA PHE A 509 19.93 -17.17 -7.50
C PHE A 509 18.50 -16.91 -8.00
N ALA A 510 18.18 -15.64 -8.33
CA ALA A 510 16.88 -15.28 -8.88
C ALA A 510 16.58 -15.95 -10.22
N ARG A 511 17.59 -16.10 -11.08
CA ARG A 511 17.46 -16.79 -12.38
C ARG A 511 17.21 -18.28 -12.22
N GLU A 512 17.85 -18.91 -11.25
CA GLU A 512 17.71 -20.34 -10.97
C GLU A 512 16.39 -20.66 -10.27
N ASN A 513 15.96 -19.81 -9.32
CA ASN A 513 14.83 -20.08 -8.44
C ASN A 513 13.55 -19.31 -8.82
N GLY A 514 13.62 -18.37 -9.78
CA GLY A 514 12.49 -17.52 -10.16
C GLY A 514 12.02 -16.55 -9.07
N SER A 515 12.78 -16.43 -7.97
CA SER A 515 12.42 -15.58 -6.81
C SER A 515 13.65 -15.14 -6.03
N VAL A 516 13.46 -14.12 -5.18
CA VAL A 516 14.42 -13.72 -4.14
C VAL A 516 13.73 -13.70 -2.79
N GLU A 517 14.53 -13.78 -1.72
CA GLU A 517 14.03 -13.83 -0.34
C GLU A 517 14.66 -12.73 0.53
N THR A 518 13.88 -12.20 1.45
CA THR A 518 14.40 -11.32 2.51
C THR A 518 15.03 -12.14 3.63
N LEU A 519 15.73 -11.47 4.54
CA LEU A 519 16.33 -12.10 5.73
C LEU A 519 15.33 -12.92 6.57
N MET A 520 14.07 -12.50 6.61
CA MET A 520 13.01 -13.16 7.38
C MET A 520 12.18 -14.15 6.54
N GLY A 521 12.64 -14.50 5.31
CA GLY A 521 12.00 -15.50 4.46
C GLY A 521 10.83 -14.99 3.62
N ARG A 522 10.57 -13.66 3.57
CA ARG A 522 9.58 -13.14 2.62
C ARG A 522 10.09 -13.34 1.21
N ARG A 523 9.26 -13.94 0.38
CA ARG A 523 9.61 -14.25 -1.01
C ARG A 523 8.99 -13.23 -1.98
N ARG A 524 9.79 -12.82 -2.96
CA ARG A 524 9.30 -12.09 -4.14
C ARG A 524 9.59 -12.90 -5.39
N TYR A 525 8.57 -13.17 -6.18
CA TYR A 525 8.69 -13.86 -7.45
C TYR A 525 9.13 -12.89 -8.56
N LEU A 526 10.01 -13.38 -9.45
CA LEU A 526 10.58 -12.61 -10.55
C LEU A 526 10.38 -13.41 -11.86
N THR A 527 9.13 -13.57 -12.26
CA THR A 527 8.69 -14.41 -13.38
C THR A 527 9.40 -14.08 -14.69
N ASN A 528 9.81 -12.83 -14.88
CA ASN A 528 10.43 -12.33 -16.10
C ASN A 528 11.96 -12.22 -16.03
N ILE A 529 12.62 -12.69 -14.98
CA ILE A 529 14.08 -12.51 -14.77
C ILE A 529 14.92 -13.16 -15.88
N ASN A 530 14.42 -14.21 -16.52
CA ASN A 530 15.06 -14.91 -17.62
C ASN A 530 14.65 -14.42 -19.02
N SER A 531 13.84 -13.35 -19.12
CA SER A 531 13.44 -12.78 -20.41
C SER A 531 14.67 -12.29 -21.20
N GLN A 532 14.70 -12.59 -22.49
CA GLN A 532 15.74 -12.07 -23.41
C GLN A 532 15.60 -10.55 -23.62
N ASN A 533 14.40 -10.00 -23.49
CA ASN A 533 14.15 -8.56 -23.57
C ASN A 533 14.57 -7.85 -22.27
N GLY A 534 15.60 -7.00 -22.37
CA GLY A 534 16.15 -6.27 -21.23
C GLY A 534 15.14 -5.35 -20.52
N MET A 535 14.16 -4.77 -21.25
CA MET A 535 13.12 -3.93 -20.64
C MET A 535 12.13 -4.78 -19.80
N ILE A 536 11.76 -5.95 -20.30
CA ILE A 536 10.89 -6.90 -19.59
C ILE A 536 11.61 -7.45 -18.34
N ARG A 537 12.91 -7.77 -18.51
CA ARG A 537 13.73 -8.31 -17.40
C ARG A 537 13.96 -7.30 -16.29
N SER A 538 13.96 -6.00 -16.59
CA SER A 538 14.18 -4.93 -15.61
C SER A 538 12.89 -4.33 -15.04
N ALA A 539 11.73 -4.75 -15.53
CA ALA A 539 10.42 -4.38 -14.99
C ALA A 539 10.04 -5.29 -13.84
#